data_b205a71eae1fd121a0e96ca7627496a2
#
_entry.id   b205a71eae1fd121a0e96ca7627496a2
#
_cell.length_a   1.000
_cell.length_b   1.000
_cell.length_c   1.000
_cell.angle_alpha   90.00
_cell.angle_beta   90.00
_cell.angle_gamma   90.00
#
_symmetry.space_group_name_H-M   'P 1'
#
loop_
_entity.id
_entity.type
_entity.pdbx_description
1 polymer ?
#
loop_
_entity_poly.entity_id
_entity_poly.type
_entity_poly.pdbx_seq_one_letter_code
_entity_poly.pdbx_strand_id
1 'polypeptide(L)' 'MNKKHITIALVLNIIACTFYIAFLAMSIIDESWVYAAIALVLIVCHTVLVREIRKKAKEA' A
#
# COMPACT_ATOMS: atom_id res chain seq x y z
N MET A 1 -13.28 -5.84 14.67
CA MET A 1 -12.94 -6.51 13.41
C MET A 1 -12.45 -7.92 13.66
N ASN A 2 -12.90 -8.90 12.88
CA ASN A 2 -12.46 -10.27 13.01
C ASN A 2 -11.00 -10.42 12.58
N LYS A 3 -10.20 -11.23 13.27
CA LYS A 3 -8.80 -11.49 12.94
C LYS A 3 -8.62 -11.95 11.49
N LYS A 4 -9.55 -12.77 11.00
CA LYS A 4 -9.53 -13.26 9.62
C LYS A 4 -9.60 -12.11 8.61
N HIS A 5 -10.45 -11.12 8.85
CA HIS A 5 -10.60 -9.94 7.99
C HIS A 5 -9.35 -9.07 8.01
N ILE A 6 -8.73 -8.91 9.18
CA ILE A 6 -7.49 -8.15 9.32
C ILE A 6 -6.37 -8.81 8.53
N THR A 7 -6.23 -10.13 8.62
CA THR A 7 -5.20 -10.89 7.89
C THR A 7 -5.39 -10.75 6.39
N ILE A 8 -6.62 -10.89 5.90
CA ILE A 8 -6.94 -10.74 4.47
C ILE A 8 -6.61 -9.33 4.00
N ALA A 9 -6.98 -8.31 4.78
CA ALA A 9 -6.69 -6.92 4.45
C ALA A 9 -5.20 -6.66 4.36
N LEU A 10 -4.40 -7.19 5.30
CA LEU A 10 -2.94 -7.03 5.29
C LEU A 10 -2.31 -7.72 4.09
N VAL A 11 -2.74 -8.93 3.75
CA VAL A 11 -2.23 -9.66 2.58
C VAL A 11 -2.53 -8.90 1.29
N LEU A 12 -3.76 -8.41 1.14
CA LEU A 12 -4.15 -7.62 -0.03
C LEU A 12 -3.33 -6.33 -0.13
N ASN A 13 -3.06 -5.67 0.99
CA ASN A 13 -2.23 -4.47 1.01
C ASN A 13 -0.79 -4.75 0.60
N ILE A 14 -0.22 -5.86 1.05
CA ILE A 14 1.14 -6.28 0.67
C ILE A 14 1.22 -6.50 -0.84
N ILE A 15 0.25 -7.21 -1.41
CA ILE A 15 0.18 -7.45 -2.86
C ILE A 15 0.06 -6.13 -3.61
N ALA A 16 -0.83 -5.25 -3.17
CA ALA A 16 -1.02 -3.93 -3.80
C ALA A 16 0.26 -3.09 -3.75
N CYS A 17 0.94 -3.07 -2.60
CA CYS A 17 2.21 -2.34 -2.45
C CYS A 17 3.28 -2.87 -3.39
N THR A 18 3.36 -4.19 -3.58
CA THR A 18 4.29 -4.80 -4.52
C THR A 18 4.04 -4.31 -5.94
N PHE A 19 2.77 -4.26 -6.37
CA PHE A 19 2.42 -3.72 -7.68
C PHE A 19 2.76 -2.23 -7.80
N TYR A 20 2.51 -1.44 -6.77
CA TYR A 20 2.85 -0.01 -6.79
C TYR A 20 4.35 0.23 -6.87
N ILE A 21 5.15 -0.56 -6.17
CA ILE A 21 6.61 -0.45 -6.23
C ILE A 21 7.10 -0.78 -7.65
N ALA A 22 6.59 -1.85 -8.27
CA ALA A 22 6.91 -2.21 -9.65
C ALA A 22 6.51 -1.09 -10.61
N PHE A 23 5.30 -0.54 -10.45
CA PHE A 23 4.82 0.57 -11.25
C PHE A 23 5.71 1.80 -11.10
N LEU A 24 6.10 2.13 -9.87
CA LEU A 24 6.99 3.25 -9.58
C LEU A 24 8.34 3.06 -10.28
N ALA A 25 8.93 1.87 -10.19
CA ALA A 25 10.20 1.57 -10.83
C ALA A 25 10.10 1.74 -12.35
N MET A 26 9.06 1.23 -12.97
CA MET A 26 8.83 1.40 -14.41
C MET A 26 8.63 2.86 -14.79
N SER A 27 7.93 3.63 -13.98
CA SER A 27 7.71 5.05 -14.21
C SER A 27 9.01 5.85 -14.18
N ILE A 28 9.93 5.51 -13.29
CA ILE A 28 11.24 6.14 -13.20
C ILE A 28 12.08 5.79 -14.44
N ILE A 29 12.06 4.54 -14.88
CA ILE A 29 12.79 4.08 -16.06
C ILE A 29 12.29 4.80 -17.32
N ASP A 30 10.96 4.96 -17.45
CA ASP A 30 10.34 5.64 -18.58
C ASP A 30 10.38 7.18 -18.48
N GLU A 31 10.96 7.71 -17.41
CA GLU A 31 11.02 9.15 -17.12
C GLU A 31 9.63 9.81 -17.00
N SER A 32 8.64 9.03 -16.63
CA SER A 32 7.26 9.50 -16.45
C SER A 32 7.05 10.01 -15.03
N TRP A 33 7.52 11.21 -14.75
CA TRP A 33 7.48 11.80 -13.41
C TRP A 33 6.07 11.95 -12.84
N VAL A 34 5.08 12.18 -13.71
CA VAL A 34 3.68 12.30 -13.30
C VAL A 34 3.18 10.98 -12.70
N TYR A 35 3.46 9.87 -13.35
CA TYR A 35 3.08 8.54 -12.85
C TYR A 35 3.86 8.18 -11.59
N ALA A 36 5.11 8.56 -11.52
CA ALA A 36 5.92 8.35 -10.32
C ALA A 36 5.31 9.08 -9.12
N ALA A 37 4.89 10.33 -9.29
CA ALA A 37 4.24 11.11 -8.24
C ALA A 37 2.93 10.47 -7.78
N ILE A 38 2.10 10.00 -8.72
CA ILE A 38 0.85 9.30 -8.41
C ILE A 38 1.14 8.01 -7.61
N ALA A 39 2.13 7.24 -8.04
CA ALA A 39 2.51 6.01 -7.35
C ALA A 39 2.98 6.29 -5.91
N LEU A 40 3.77 7.33 -5.70
CA LEU A 40 4.22 7.74 -4.37
C LEU A 40 3.04 8.09 -3.46
N VAL A 41 2.10 8.87 -3.95
CA VAL A 41 0.90 9.25 -3.20
C VAL A 41 0.11 8.00 -2.80
N LEU A 42 -0.08 7.07 -3.72
CA LEU A 42 -0.80 5.82 -3.46
C LEU A 42 -0.07 4.96 -2.40
N ILE A 43 1.25 4.86 -2.49
CA ILE A 43 2.06 4.12 -1.51
C ILE A 43 1.90 4.74 -0.11
N VAL A 44 1.97 6.06 0.00
CA VAL A 44 1.79 6.76 1.28
C VAL A 44 0.40 6.49 1.85
N CYS A 45 -0.65 6.59 1.03
CA CYS A 45 -2.02 6.31 1.46
C CYS A 45 -2.17 4.88 1.97
N HIS A 46 -1.61 3.91 1.27
CA HIS A 46 -1.67 2.50 1.70
C HIS A 46 -0.88 2.27 2.99
N THR A 47 0.25 2.93 3.16
CA THR A 47 1.04 2.83 4.39
C THR A 47 0.24 3.34 5.58
N VAL A 48 -0.44 4.47 5.43
CA VAL A 48 -1.29 5.02 6.49
C VAL A 48 -2.44 4.06 6.83
N LEU A 49 -3.09 3.49 5.81
CA LEU A 49 -4.15 2.51 6.02
C LEU A 49 -3.67 1.28 6.79
N VAL A 50 -2.51 0.75 6.43
CA VAL A 50 -1.93 -0.41 7.12
C VAL A 50 -1.65 -0.08 8.59
N ARG A 51 -1.12 1.11 8.88
CA ARG A 51 -0.87 1.55 10.26
C ARG A 51 -2.17 1.62 11.06
N GLU A 52 -3.24 2.15 10.49
CA GLU A 52 -4.54 2.22 11.17
C GLU A 52 -5.13 0.84 11.43
N ILE A 53 -5.04 -0.07 10.47
CA ILE A 53 -5.51 -1.46 10.62
C ILE A 53 -4.76 -2.14 11.76
N ARG A 54 -3.43 -1.98 11.82
CA ARG A 54 -2.62 -2.55 12.90
C ARG A 54 -2.97 -1.96 14.25
N LYS A 55 -3.23 -0.66 14.31
CA LYS A 55 -3.64 0.02 15.55
C LYS A 55 -4.96 -0.53 16.06
N LYS A 56 -5.95 -0.69 15.19
CA LYS A 56 -7.25 -1.28 15.55
C LYS A 56 -7.11 -2.73 15.99
N ALA A 57 -6.24 -3.50 15.35
CA ALA A 57 -5.98 -4.88 15.72
C ALA A 57 -5.38 -4.99 17.13
N LYS A 58 -4.53 -4.05 17.51
CA LYS A 58 -3.96 -4.01 18.87
C LYS A 58 -4.99 -3.63 19.92
N GLU A 59 -5.92 -2.76 19.61
CA GLU A 59 -6.98 -2.32 20.53
C GLU A 59 -8.08 -3.40 20.70
N ALA A 60 -8.22 -4.27 19.74
CA ALA A 60 -9.19 -5.36 19.82
C ALA A 60 -8.65 -6.52 20.65
#